data_8a41cb4f527ce0a301becb1f010e02dd
#
_entry.id   8a41cb4f527ce0a301becb1f010e02dd
#
_cell.length_a   1.000
_cell.length_b   1.000
_cell.length_c   1.000
_cell.angle_alpha   90.00
_cell.angle_beta   90.00
_cell.angle_gamma   90.00
#
_symmetry.space_group_name_H-M   'P 1'
#
loop_
_entity.id
_entity.type
_entity.pdbx_description
1 polymer ?
#
loop_
_entity_poly.entity_id
_entity_poly.type
_entity_poly.pdbx_seq_one_letter_code
_entity_poly.pdbx_strand_id
1 'polypeptide(L)'
;FSEIAKEVVAYFMVDMAHIAGLVAAGEHPSPFGYADIITTTTHKTLRGPRGGLIFGKLEFAKKIDSAVFPYAQGGPLEHIIAGKAICAEEALTPEYKEYIQPHKI
;
A
#
# COMPACT_ATOMS: atom_id res chain seq x y z
N PHE A 1 8.85 -5.80 -14.92
CA PHE A 1 8.55 -4.36 -15.08
C PHE A 1 9.66 -3.46 -14.51
N SER A 2 10.20 -3.76 -13.32
CA SER A 2 11.27 -2.96 -12.71
C SER A 2 12.50 -2.83 -13.62
N GLU A 3 12.93 -3.93 -14.21
CA GLU A 3 14.08 -3.94 -15.13
C GLU A 3 13.82 -3.10 -16.38
N ILE A 4 12.59 -3.17 -16.92
CA ILE A 4 12.18 -2.37 -18.08
C ILE A 4 12.22 -0.88 -17.74
N ALA A 5 11.66 -0.52 -16.56
CA ALA A 5 11.66 0.87 -16.11
C ALA A 5 13.08 1.43 -15.98
N LYS A 6 14.00 0.64 -15.43
CA LYS A 6 15.42 1.01 -15.31
C LYS A 6 16.06 1.21 -16.68
N GLU A 7 15.77 0.33 -17.62
CA GLU A 7 16.32 0.36 -18.97
C GLU A 7 15.92 1.63 -19.72
N VAL A 8 14.68 2.09 -19.54
CA VAL A 8 14.18 3.33 -20.17
C VAL A 8 14.30 4.55 -19.27
N VAL A 9 14.94 4.44 -18.13
CA VAL A 9 15.16 5.52 -17.14
C VAL A 9 13.83 6.15 -16.70
N ALA A 10 12.85 5.31 -16.38
CA ALA A 10 11.53 5.74 -15.91
C ALA A 10 11.32 5.36 -14.44
N TYR A 11 10.50 6.14 -13.75
CA TYR A 11 10.01 5.72 -12.43
C TYR A 11 9.04 4.55 -12.58
N PHE A 12 9.06 3.67 -11.59
CA PHE A 12 8.16 2.52 -11.53
C PHE A 12 7.22 2.66 -10.36
N MET A 13 5.93 2.79 -10.65
CA MET A 13 4.88 2.88 -9.65
C MET A 13 3.96 1.66 -9.76
N VAL A 14 3.59 1.11 -8.62
CA VAL A 14 2.65 0.00 -8.52
C VAL A 14 1.46 0.40 -7.67
N ASP A 15 0.26 0.22 -8.18
CA ASP A 15 -0.97 0.30 -7.39
C ASP A 15 -1.43 -1.13 -7.10
N MET A 16 -1.35 -1.53 -5.83
CA MET A 16 -1.70 -2.88 -5.41
C MET A 16 -3.04 -2.96 -4.66
N ALA A 17 -3.92 -1.99 -4.88
CA ALA A 17 -5.14 -1.85 -4.08
C ALA A 17 -5.98 -3.13 -3.97
N HIS A 18 -6.18 -3.86 -5.06
CA HIS A 18 -6.99 -5.08 -5.06
C HIS A 18 -6.28 -6.27 -4.42
N ILE A 19 -4.97 -6.33 -4.47
CA ILE A 19 -4.17 -7.48 -4.02
C ILE A 19 -3.37 -7.20 -2.75
N ALA A 20 -3.55 -6.04 -2.13
CA ALA A 20 -2.74 -5.65 -0.98
C ALA A 20 -2.82 -6.65 0.18
N GLY A 21 -3.99 -7.19 0.44
CA GLY A 21 -4.16 -8.22 1.46
C GLY A 21 -3.42 -9.52 1.13
N LEU A 22 -3.42 -9.91 -0.12
CA LEU A 22 -2.67 -11.08 -0.59
C LEU A 22 -1.16 -10.86 -0.45
N VAL A 23 -0.69 -9.67 -0.77
CA VAL A 23 0.72 -9.29 -0.59
C VAL A 23 1.10 -9.32 0.88
N ALA A 24 0.26 -8.74 1.75
CA ALA A 24 0.49 -8.71 3.19
C ALA A 24 0.57 -10.12 3.80
N ALA A 25 -0.25 -11.03 3.31
CA ALA A 25 -0.28 -12.42 3.78
C ALA A 25 0.80 -13.31 3.13
N GLY A 26 1.58 -12.78 2.20
CA GLY A 26 2.60 -13.55 1.50
C GLY A 26 2.06 -14.48 0.40
N GLU A 27 0.82 -14.26 -0.04
CA GLU A 27 0.14 -15.11 -1.04
C GLU A 27 0.24 -14.56 -2.47
N HIS A 28 0.91 -13.43 -2.65
CA HIS A 28 1.15 -12.79 -3.95
C HIS A 28 2.51 -12.11 -3.94
N PRO A 29 3.23 -12.11 -5.07
CA PRO A 29 4.50 -11.40 -5.15
C PRO A 29 4.38 -9.94 -4.72
N SER A 30 5.37 -9.47 -3.97
CA SER A 30 5.39 -8.11 -3.40
C SER A 30 6.08 -7.12 -4.33
N PRO A 31 5.53 -5.92 -4.52
CA PRO A 31 6.21 -4.85 -5.25
C PRO A 31 7.31 -4.16 -4.43
N PHE A 32 7.36 -4.40 -3.12
CA PHE A 32 8.37 -3.80 -2.26
C PHE A 32 9.76 -4.26 -2.64
N GLY A 33 10.70 -3.33 -2.70
CA GLY A 33 12.05 -3.59 -3.18
C GLY A 33 12.23 -3.44 -4.69
N TYR A 34 11.14 -3.33 -5.45
CA TYR A 34 11.18 -3.16 -6.91
C TYR A 34 10.63 -1.81 -7.38
N ALA A 35 9.52 -1.37 -6.80
CA ALA A 35 8.87 -0.12 -7.19
C ALA A 35 9.46 1.08 -6.48
N ASP A 36 9.44 2.22 -7.15
CA ASP A 36 9.83 3.50 -6.54
C ASP A 36 8.72 4.04 -5.63
N ILE A 37 7.47 3.89 -6.06
CA ILE A 37 6.29 4.32 -5.33
C ILE A 37 5.24 3.19 -5.41
N ILE A 38 4.59 2.93 -4.28
CA ILE A 38 3.53 1.94 -4.17
C ILE A 38 2.31 2.62 -3.56
N THR A 39 1.16 2.45 -4.17
CA THR A 39 -0.12 2.94 -3.63
C THR A 39 -1.05 1.78 -3.36
N THR A 40 -1.94 1.95 -2.39
CA THR A 40 -2.99 0.99 -2.10
C THR A 40 -4.17 1.68 -1.42
N THR A 41 -5.31 1.03 -1.47
CA THR A 41 -6.42 1.32 -0.57
C THR A 41 -6.33 0.43 0.65
N THR A 42 -7.00 0.84 1.74
CA THR A 42 -7.07 0.05 2.97
C THR A 42 -8.37 -0.73 3.12
N HIS A 43 -9.36 -0.49 2.25
CA HIS A 43 -10.73 -0.99 2.39
C HIS A 43 -11.12 -2.11 1.42
N LYS A 44 -10.15 -2.78 0.82
CA LYS A 44 -10.39 -3.95 -0.05
C LYS A 44 -9.89 -5.21 0.65
N THR A 45 -8.99 -5.96 0.06
CA THR A 45 -8.48 -7.20 0.68
C THR A 45 -7.77 -6.96 2.02
N LEU A 46 -7.24 -5.76 2.27
CA LEU A 46 -6.69 -5.42 3.59
C LEU A 46 -7.74 -5.36 4.70
N ARG A 47 -9.02 -5.24 4.34
CA ARG A 47 -10.12 -5.31 5.31
C ARG A 47 -10.10 -4.18 6.35
N GLY A 48 -9.62 -3.00 5.93
CA GLY A 48 -9.51 -1.82 6.79
C GLY A 48 -10.55 -0.74 6.51
N PRO A 49 -10.39 0.42 7.13
CA PRO A 49 -11.26 1.57 6.89
C PRO A 49 -11.05 2.13 5.48
N ARG A 50 -12.03 2.90 5.00
CA ARG A 50 -11.93 3.55 3.70
C ARG A 50 -10.82 4.60 3.74
N GLY A 51 -9.84 4.42 2.88
CA GLY A 51 -8.70 5.31 2.80
C GLY A 51 -7.61 4.73 1.90
N GLY A 52 -6.48 5.42 1.84
CA GLY A 52 -5.34 5.01 1.06
C GLY A 52 -4.03 5.08 1.84
N LEU A 53 -3.02 4.44 1.29
CA LEU A 53 -1.65 4.49 1.76
C LEU A 53 -0.73 4.71 0.57
N ILE A 54 0.32 5.48 0.77
CA ILE A 54 1.38 5.68 -0.20
C ILE A 54 2.69 5.28 0.46
N PHE A 55 3.42 4.39 -0.19
CA PHE A 55 4.77 4.01 0.20
C PHE A 55 5.73 4.50 -0.87
N GLY A 56 6.88 5.00 -0.46
CA GLY A 56 7.88 5.48 -1.41
C GLY A 56 9.28 5.34 -0.84
N LYS A 57 10.26 5.36 -1.72
CA LYS A 57 11.66 5.43 -1.31
C LYS A 57 11.89 6.72 -0.53
N LEU A 58 12.82 6.68 0.42
CA LEU A 58 13.12 7.82 1.29
C LEU A 58 13.46 9.10 0.52
N GLU A 59 14.12 8.97 -0.63
CA GLU A 59 14.47 10.11 -1.49
C GLU A 59 13.25 10.88 -2.01
N PHE A 60 12.06 10.25 -2.06
CA PHE A 60 10.82 10.89 -2.50
C PHE A 60 9.93 11.38 -1.36
N ALA A 61 10.32 11.14 -0.10
CA ALA A 61 9.46 11.37 1.07
C ALA A 61 8.91 12.81 1.13
N LYS A 62 9.78 13.80 0.99
CA LYS A 62 9.37 15.22 1.05
C LYS A 62 8.41 15.59 -0.07
N LYS A 63 8.65 15.09 -1.27
CA LYS A 63 7.77 15.36 -2.44
C LYS A 63 6.42 14.70 -2.26
N ILE A 64 6.37 13.47 -1.77
CA ILE A 64 5.13 12.75 -1.49
C ILE A 64 4.33 13.47 -0.40
N ASP A 65 4.96 13.81 0.71
CA ASP A 65 4.31 14.51 1.81
C ASP A 65 3.71 15.84 1.35
N SER A 66 4.45 16.64 0.60
CA SER A 66 4.01 17.92 0.07
C SER A 66 2.89 17.77 -0.96
N ALA A 67 2.94 16.74 -1.79
CA ALA A 67 1.90 16.45 -2.78
C ALA A 67 0.59 16.01 -2.10
N VAL A 68 0.67 15.29 -1.01
CA VAL A 68 -0.51 14.89 -0.23
C VAL A 68 -1.06 16.08 0.53
N PHE A 69 -0.23 16.76 1.32
CA PHE A 69 -0.66 17.91 2.10
C PHE A 69 0.41 19.02 2.04
N PRO A 70 0.05 20.24 1.68
CA PRO A 70 -1.33 20.74 1.45
C PRO A 70 -1.80 20.68 -0.01
N TYR A 71 -1.05 20.08 -0.93
CA TYR A 71 -1.37 20.21 -2.36
C TYR A 71 -2.70 19.53 -2.74
N ALA A 72 -2.85 18.24 -2.50
CA ALA A 72 -4.03 17.49 -2.95
C ALA A 72 -5.08 17.26 -1.85
N GLN A 73 -4.65 17.21 -0.60
CA GLN A 73 -5.50 16.87 0.55
C GLN A 73 -5.50 18.00 1.58
N GLY A 74 -6.42 17.91 2.54
CA GLY A 74 -6.46 18.77 3.72
C GLY A 74 -6.13 17.99 4.99
N GLY A 75 -6.68 18.44 6.13
CA GLY A 75 -6.47 17.78 7.41
C GLY A 75 -6.95 16.31 7.37
N PRO A 76 -6.19 15.38 7.93
CA PRO A 76 -6.57 13.98 7.91
C PRO A 76 -7.69 13.66 8.91
N LEU A 77 -8.43 12.59 8.63
CA LEU A 77 -9.40 12.02 9.55
C LEU A 77 -8.68 11.09 10.51
N GLU A 78 -8.40 11.54 11.71
CA GLU A 78 -7.55 10.81 12.66
C GLU A 78 -8.16 9.48 13.11
N HIS A 79 -9.49 9.38 13.20
CA HIS A 79 -10.17 8.13 13.51
C HIS A 79 -9.95 7.08 12.41
N ILE A 80 -9.83 7.52 11.16
CA ILE A 80 -9.48 6.63 10.04
C ILE A 80 -8.02 6.18 10.16
N ILE A 81 -7.12 7.07 10.55
CA ILE A 81 -5.71 6.72 10.78
C ILE A 81 -5.59 5.66 11.88
N ALA A 82 -6.33 5.82 12.97
CA ALA A 82 -6.39 4.83 14.04
C ALA A 82 -6.91 3.48 13.52
N GLY A 83 -7.94 3.51 12.70
CA GLY A 83 -8.48 2.30 12.05
C GLY A 83 -7.45 1.62 11.13
N LYS A 84 -6.64 2.40 10.42
CA LYS A 84 -5.56 1.87 9.58
C LYS A 84 -4.50 1.15 10.42
N ALA A 85 -4.17 1.67 11.60
CA ALA A 85 -3.22 1.04 12.51
C ALA A 85 -3.71 -0.35 12.95
N ILE A 86 -4.99 -0.46 13.32
CA ILE A 86 -5.61 -1.73 13.70
C ILE A 86 -5.63 -2.69 12.50
N CYS A 87 -5.99 -2.20 11.33
CA CYS A 87 -5.97 -2.98 10.09
C CYS A 87 -4.58 -3.58 9.84
N ALA A 88 -3.53 -2.78 9.98
CA ALA A 88 -2.16 -3.25 9.79
C ALA A 88 -1.75 -4.29 10.84
N GLU A 89 -2.16 -4.11 12.09
CA GLU A 89 -1.89 -5.06 13.17
C GLU A 89 -2.59 -6.40 12.90
N GLU A 90 -3.86 -6.37 12.53
CA GLU A 90 -4.61 -7.58 12.19
C GLU A 90 -3.99 -8.34 11.00
N ALA A 91 -3.49 -7.61 10.01
CA ALA A 91 -2.86 -8.20 8.83
C ALA A 91 -1.57 -8.98 9.14
N LEU A 92 -1.00 -8.80 10.33
CA LEU A 92 0.18 -9.53 10.78
C LEU A 92 -0.16 -10.85 11.49
N THR A 93 -1.44 -11.14 11.70
CA THR A 93 -1.88 -12.31 12.49
C THR A 93 -2.02 -13.56 11.62
N PRO A 94 -1.91 -14.78 12.23
CA PRO A 94 -2.21 -16.02 11.52
C PRO A 94 -3.66 -16.11 11.05
N GLU A 95 -4.59 -15.56 11.81
CA GLU A 95 -6.03 -15.53 11.48
C GLU A 95 -6.29 -14.76 10.19
N TYR A 96 -5.52 -13.70 9.96
CA TYR A 96 -5.61 -12.95 8.71
C TYR A 96 -5.19 -13.80 7.50
N LYS A 97 -4.16 -14.62 7.66
CA LYS A 97 -3.72 -15.53 6.59
C LYS A 97 -4.82 -16.53 6.24
N GLU A 98 -5.53 -17.03 7.22
CA GLU A 98 -6.68 -17.91 7.00
C GLU A 98 -7.79 -17.17 6.25
N TYR A 99 -8.09 -15.93 6.66
CA TYR A 99 -9.07 -15.08 6.01
C TYR A 99 -8.76 -14.86 4.53
N ILE A 100 -7.49 -14.65 4.21
CA ILE A 100 -7.09 -14.30 2.85
C ILE A 100 -7.05 -15.50 1.89
N GLN A 101 -6.95 -16.73 2.38
CA GLN A 101 -6.86 -17.93 1.54
C GLN A 101 -7.97 -18.06 0.50
N PRO A 102 -9.26 -17.83 0.82
CA PRO A 102 -10.32 -17.89 -0.19
C PRO A 102 -10.22 -16.84 -1.29
N HIS A 103 -9.44 -15.79 -1.07
CA HIS A 103 -9.24 -14.71 -2.06
C HIS A 103 -8.07 -14.99 -2.99
N LYS A 104 -7.34 -16.07 -2.76
CA LYS A 104 -6.21 -16.46 -3.59
C LYS A 104 -6.73 -16.97 -4.95
N ILE A 105 -6.15 -16.44 -6.00
CA ILE A 105 -6.53 -16.80 -7.37
C ILE A 105 -5.56 -17.84 -7.92
#